data_2f868212b9c633ceac61c5a49cb087ac
#
_entry.id   2f868212b9c633ceac61c5a49cb087ac
#
_cell.length_a   1.000
_cell.length_b   1.000
_cell.length_c   1.000
_cell.angle_alpha   90.00
_cell.angle_beta   90.00
_cell.angle_gamma   90.00
#
_symmetry.space_group_name_H-M   'P 1'
#
loop_
_entity.id
_entity.type
_entity.pdbx_description
1 polymer ?
#
loop_
_entity_poly.entity_id
_entity_poly.type
_entity_poly.pdbx_seq_one_letter_code
_entity_poly.pdbx_strand_id
1 'polypeptide(L)'
;MKRLIISLLIICRLPVAAQQLTYATFINRVMQGNLDYAAAQLDRSVAQADLTAAKRFTDPTLTAEYGNNSDWDIAMGKSLSFELGKSISFGKRAARISTARHNLDASEAGLQSFAQNLRAEATIAYIDALLAREMTLISLQTAENMQSIYLSDSLRHARGDISELDVLQTRLETNIAFQDHRTRVTEYQNNLVLLDQLMGTPLQGTREIAGHLAVPDRLFNLNSLLRNADTLRMDIAEQQHLASAAESELTLVRREQMPDIDLALGVNYNTRVLNEEAPAPEFIGYTVGIGIPLPFSSLNRGEVRSSRYKMQQARIQTDIVRSQAQTEIIQAYNNYRSALSRLSDYNTVIISNAQQVLEGKTYAYMRGETSLLEVINAQHTYNEIQQSYAECIHDCMTAWVELERAAGIWDISL
;
A
#
# COMPACT_ATOMS: atom_id res chain seq x y z
N MET A 1 -22.21 59.84 17.14
CA MET A 1 -20.92 59.45 17.76
C MET A 1 -20.85 57.90 17.72
N LYS A 2 -20.21 57.38 16.66
CA LYS A 2 -20.00 55.93 16.50
C LYS A 2 -18.62 55.58 17.05
N ARG A 3 -18.54 54.82 18.12
CA ARG A 3 -17.27 54.28 18.68
C ARG A 3 -16.93 53.02 17.94
N LEU A 4 -15.84 53.10 17.14
CA LEU A 4 -15.12 51.97 16.53
C LEU A 4 -14.31 51.26 17.63
N ILE A 5 -14.66 50.03 17.95
CA ILE A 5 -13.83 49.13 18.78
C ILE A 5 -12.97 48.33 17.81
N ILE A 6 -11.71 48.69 17.72
CA ILE A 6 -10.66 47.89 17.02
C ILE A 6 -10.20 46.83 17.99
N SER A 7 -10.67 45.57 17.81
CA SER A 7 -10.14 44.42 18.52
C SER A 7 -8.80 44.01 17.91
N LEU A 8 -7.73 44.32 18.63
CA LEU A 8 -6.36 43.89 18.33
C LEU A 8 -6.25 42.38 18.63
N LEU A 9 -6.32 41.55 17.58
CA LEU A 9 -6.04 40.12 17.68
C LEU A 9 -4.52 39.93 17.81
N ILE A 10 -4.05 39.81 19.04
CA ILE A 10 -2.68 39.37 19.33
C ILE A 10 -2.60 37.87 18.99
N ILE A 11 -2.10 37.56 17.80
CA ILE A 11 -1.70 36.21 17.44
C ILE A 11 -0.45 35.88 18.25
N CYS A 12 -0.64 35.26 19.42
CA CYS A 12 0.43 34.61 20.16
C CYS A 12 1.00 33.50 19.27
N ARG A 13 2.08 33.79 18.56
CA ARG A 13 2.94 32.75 17.97
C ARG A 13 3.62 32.04 19.14
N LEU A 14 2.99 31.00 19.68
CA LEU A 14 3.67 30.02 20.50
C LEU A 14 4.84 29.47 19.66
N PRO A 15 6.06 29.38 20.19
CA PRO A 15 7.12 28.68 19.53
C PRO A 15 6.63 27.24 19.39
N VAL A 16 6.36 26.80 18.17
CA VAL A 16 6.18 25.38 17.86
C VAL A 16 7.55 24.77 18.14
N ALA A 17 7.73 24.27 19.35
CA ALA A 17 8.84 23.38 19.63
C ALA A 17 8.81 22.33 18.52
N ALA A 18 9.91 22.18 17.80
CA ALA A 18 10.03 21.19 16.74
C ALA A 18 9.69 19.82 17.36
N GLN A 19 8.45 19.39 17.18
CA GLN A 19 7.96 18.16 17.79
C GLN A 19 8.62 17.04 17.01
N GLN A 20 9.60 16.39 17.62
CA GLN A 20 10.28 15.25 17.02
C GLN A 20 9.25 14.22 16.57
N LEU A 21 9.36 13.75 15.34
CA LEU A 21 8.48 12.74 14.77
C LEU A 21 8.84 11.38 15.37
N THR A 22 8.02 10.89 16.29
CA THR A 22 8.17 9.53 16.84
C THR A 22 7.63 8.50 15.87
N TYR A 23 8.16 7.28 15.90
CA TYR A 23 7.70 6.15 15.07
C TYR A 23 6.19 5.92 15.19
N ALA A 24 5.65 5.86 16.42
CA ALA A 24 4.23 5.67 16.63
C ALA A 24 3.36 6.78 16.00
N THR A 25 3.79 8.04 16.12
CA THR A 25 3.09 9.18 15.49
C THR A 25 3.19 9.11 13.98
N PHE A 26 4.35 8.70 13.45
CA PHE A 26 4.57 8.54 12.02
C PHE A 26 3.64 7.48 11.42
N ILE A 27 3.65 6.25 11.96
CA ILE A 27 2.78 5.16 11.48
C ILE A 27 1.30 5.56 11.55
N ASN A 28 0.86 6.18 12.63
CA ASN A 28 -0.53 6.64 12.75
C ASN A 28 -0.89 7.66 11.66
N ARG A 29 0.02 8.58 11.32
CA ARG A 29 -0.20 9.55 10.24
C ARG A 29 -0.21 8.89 8.86
N VAL A 30 0.68 7.92 8.61
CA VAL A 30 0.68 7.14 7.36
C VAL A 30 -0.66 6.43 7.19
N MET A 31 -1.16 5.72 8.20
CA MET A 31 -2.43 5.00 8.12
C MET A 31 -3.66 5.91 7.97
N GLN A 32 -3.56 7.19 8.32
CA GLN A 32 -4.65 8.16 8.20
C GLN A 32 -4.56 9.03 6.93
N GLY A 33 -3.35 9.33 6.47
CA GLY A 33 -3.11 10.33 5.42
C GLY A 33 -2.58 9.77 4.11
N ASN A 34 -2.14 8.52 4.06
CA ASN A 34 -1.60 7.93 2.84
C ASN A 34 -2.66 7.84 1.74
N LEU A 35 -2.33 8.39 0.55
CA LEU A 35 -3.28 8.49 -0.56
C LEU A 35 -3.58 7.13 -1.20
N ASP A 36 -2.59 6.25 -1.29
CA ASP A 36 -2.76 4.91 -1.88
C ASP A 36 -3.65 4.04 -0.97
N TYR A 37 -3.48 4.18 0.36
CA TYR A 37 -4.37 3.52 1.32
C TYR A 37 -5.81 4.06 1.25
N ALA A 38 -5.97 5.36 1.09
CA ALA A 38 -7.29 5.98 0.88
C ALA A 38 -7.94 5.47 -0.42
N ALA A 39 -7.17 5.31 -1.50
CA ALA A 39 -7.65 4.72 -2.75
C ALA A 39 -8.10 3.25 -2.55
N ALA A 40 -7.29 2.44 -1.87
CA ALA A 40 -7.63 1.05 -1.56
C ALA A 40 -8.90 0.92 -0.68
N GLN A 41 -9.19 1.88 0.21
CA GLN A 41 -10.46 1.94 0.95
C GLN A 41 -11.67 2.18 0.03
N LEU A 42 -11.48 2.91 -1.08
CA LEU A 42 -12.55 3.11 -2.07
C LEU A 42 -12.85 1.82 -2.84
N ASP A 43 -11.88 0.96 -3.11
CA ASP A 43 -12.12 -0.34 -3.76
C ASP A 43 -13.07 -1.23 -2.93
N ARG A 44 -12.90 -1.23 -1.60
CA ARG A 44 -13.87 -1.87 -0.69
C ARG A 44 -15.26 -1.23 -0.79
N SER A 45 -15.32 0.09 -0.90
CA SER A 45 -16.60 0.81 -1.02
C SER A 45 -17.29 0.51 -2.35
N VAL A 46 -16.53 0.35 -3.44
CA VAL A 46 -17.03 -0.09 -4.75
C VAL A 46 -17.61 -1.51 -4.63
N ALA A 47 -16.88 -2.46 -4.06
CA ALA A 47 -17.37 -3.83 -3.87
C ALA A 47 -18.64 -3.89 -2.99
N GLN A 48 -18.77 -3.01 -1.98
CA GLN A 48 -19.98 -2.86 -1.17
C GLN A 48 -21.18 -2.32 -1.99
N ALA A 49 -20.92 -1.37 -2.89
CA ALA A 49 -21.94 -0.86 -3.81
C ALA A 49 -22.39 -1.93 -4.81
N ASP A 50 -21.44 -2.72 -5.33
CA ASP A 50 -21.72 -3.85 -6.23
C ASP A 50 -22.58 -4.93 -5.54
N LEU A 51 -22.29 -5.23 -4.28
CA LEU A 51 -23.17 -6.12 -3.49
C LEU A 51 -24.59 -5.55 -3.35
N THR A 52 -24.71 -4.24 -3.19
CA THR A 52 -26.02 -3.57 -3.12
C THR A 52 -26.73 -3.65 -4.47
N ALA A 53 -26.02 -3.42 -5.57
CA ALA A 53 -26.53 -3.57 -6.92
C ALA A 53 -26.98 -5.03 -7.22
N ALA A 54 -26.20 -6.04 -6.77
CA ALA A 54 -26.52 -7.46 -6.93
C ALA A 54 -27.81 -7.86 -6.22
N LYS A 55 -28.24 -7.12 -5.20
CA LYS A 55 -29.49 -7.35 -4.46
C LYS A 55 -30.74 -6.85 -5.20
N ARG A 56 -30.58 -6.08 -6.27
CA ARG A 56 -31.74 -5.52 -7.01
C ARG A 56 -32.57 -6.64 -7.65
N PHE A 57 -33.88 -6.43 -7.65
CA PHE A 57 -34.78 -7.21 -8.48
C PHE A 57 -34.82 -6.63 -9.90
N THR A 58 -35.19 -7.44 -10.87
CA THR A 58 -35.51 -6.94 -12.21
C THR A 58 -36.70 -6.00 -12.10
N ASP A 59 -36.58 -4.80 -12.63
CA ASP A 59 -37.64 -3.80 -12.59
C ASP A 59 -38.80 -4.24 -13.50
N PRO A 60 -40.07 -3.94 -13.16
CA PRO A 60 -41.17 -4.13 -14.06
C PRO A 60 -41.08 -3.13 -15.23
N THR A 61 -41.53 -3.55 -16.40
CA THR A 61 -41.65 -2.70 -17.59
C THR A 61 -43.09 -2.30 -17.80
N LEU A 62 -43.32 -1.02 -18.04
CA LEU A 62 -44.61 -0.51 -18.47
C LEU A 62 -44.52 -0.15 -19.95
N THR A 63 -45.27 -0.84 -20.79
CA THR A 63 -45.36 -0.59 -22.22
C THR A 63 -46.69 0.12 -22.51
N ALA A 64 -46.67 1.19 -23.28
CA ALA A 64 -47.87 1.88 -23.77
C ALA A 64 -47.77 1.90 -25.28
N GLU A 65 -48.83 1.36 -25.95
CA GLU A 65 -48.89 1.31 -27.40
C GLU A 65 -50.17 1.99 -27.87
N TYR A 66 -50.04 2.80 -28.90
CA TYR A 66 -51.13 3.39 -29.62
C TYR A 66 -51.12 2.88 -31.06
N GLY A 67 -52.22 2.24 -31.48
CA GLY A 67 -52.45 1.76 -32.82
C GLY A 67 -53.53 2.58 -33.52
N ASN A 68 -53.28 3.00 -34.74
CA ASN A 68 -54.29 3.53 -35.64
C ASN A 68 -54.42 2.61 -36.83
N ASN A 69 -55.49 1.82 -36.83
CA ASN A 69 -55.76 0.81 -37.85
C ASN A 69 -56.66 1.33 -38.95
N SER A 70 -56.95 2.64 -38.98
CA SER A 70 -57.79 3.28 -40.00
C SER A 70 -56.93 3.63 -41.22
N ASP A 71 -57.16 2.98 -42.33
CA ASP A 71 -56.67 3.37 -43.66
C ASP A 71 -57.65 4.39 -44.28
N TRP A 72 -57.26 5.03 -45.39
CA TRP A 72 -58.01 6.16 -45.99
C TRP A 72 -59.47 5.84 -46.27
N ASP A 73 -59.82 4.64 -46.64
CA ASP A 73 -61.19 4.21 -47.00
C ASP A 73 -61.81 3.23 -46.01
N ILE A 74 -61.07 2.79 -44.98
CA ILE A 74 -61.52 1.73 -44.09
C ILE A 74 -61.37 2.18 -42.60
N ALA A 75 -62.49 2.51 -41.96
CA ALA A 75 -62.50 2.95 -40.57
C ALA A 75 -62.37 1.75 -39.60
N MET A 76 -61.16 1.20 -39.49
CA MET A 76 -60.86 0.07 -38.64
C MET A 76 -60.68 0.38 -37.14
N GLY A 77 -60.83 1.64 -36.74
CA GLY A 77 -60.69 2.07 -35.34
C GLY A 77 -59.27 2.29 -34.88
N LYS A 78 -59.15 2.65 -33.62
CA LYS A 78 -57.88 2.94 -32.93
C LYS A 78 -57.79 2.07 -31.68
N SER A 79 -56.58 1.72 -31.29
CA SER A 79 -56.33 0.98 -30.07
C SER A 79 -55.33 1.71 -29.17
N LEU A 80 -55.56 1.64 -27.89
CA LEU A 80 -54.63 2.10 -26.86
C LEU A 80 -54.42 0.97 -25.87
N SER A 81 -53.17 0.48 -25.73
CA SER A 81 -52.88 -0.58 -24.80
C SER A 81 -51.82 -0.14 -23.76
N PHE A 82 -51.99 -0.63 -22.56
CA PHE A 82 -51.03 -0.54 -21.49
C PHE A 82 -50.71 -1.96 -21.00
N GLU A 83 -49.42 -2.29 -20.92
CA GLU A 83 -48.98 -3.58 -20.45
C GLU A 83 -47.92 -3.41 -19.34
N LEU A 84 -48.09 -4.08 -18.23
CA LEU A 84 -47.14 -4.19 -17.15
C LEU A 84 -46.50 -5.58 -17.22
N GLY A 85 -45.23 -5.59 -17.60
CA GLY A 85 -44.41 -6.80 -17.70
C GLY A 85 -43.47 -6.97 -16.52
N LYS A 86 -43.22 -8.20 -16.09
CA LYS A 86 -42.19 -8.54 -15.09
C LYS A 86 -41.54 -9.89 -15.38
N SER A 87 -40.19 -9.87 -15.47
CA SER A 87 -39.40 -11.08 -15.57
C SER A 87 -39.11 -11.66 -14.19
N ILE A 88 -39.33 -12.98 -14.02
CA ILE A 88 -39.03 -13.75 -12.80
C ILE A 88 -37.86 -14.67 -13.11
N SER A 89 -36.72 -14.45 -12.45
CA SER A 89 -35.53 -15.28 -12.56
C SER A 89 -35.43 -16.26 -11.39
N PHE A 90 -35.08 -17.54 -11.66
CA PHE A 90 -34.96 -18.55 -10.65
C PHE A 90 -33.51 -18.79 -10.22
N GLY A 91 -33.17 -18.34 -9.00
CA GLY A 91 -31.88 -18.59 -8.39
C GLY A 91 -30.71 -17.72 -8.93
N LYS A 92 -30.86 -17.00 -10.06
CA LYS A 92 -29.83 -16.11 -10.63
C LYS A 92 -29.44 -15.01 -9.65
N ARG A 93 -30.45 -14.35 -9.03
CA ARG A 93 -30.22 -13.29 -8.04
C ARG A 93 -29.44 -13.78 -6.82
N ALA A 94 -29.78 -14.97 -6.30
CA ALA A 94 -29.07 -15.53 -5.14
C ALA A 94 -27.59 -15.84 -5.48
N ALA A 95 -27.31 -16.38 -6.66
CA ALA A 95 -25.94 -16.63 -7.13
C ALA A 95 -25.17 -15.32 -7.32
N ARG A 96 -25.79 -14.30 -7.94
CA ARG A 96 -25.20 -12.96 -8.11
C ARG A 96 -24.83 -12.30 -6.77
N ILE A 97 -25.72 -12.40 -5.78
CA ILE A 97 -25.46 -11.90 -4.41
C ILE A 97 -24.30 -12.67 -3.78
N SER A 98 -24.22 -13.99 -3.98
CA SER A 98 -23.11 -14.81 -3.45
C SER A 98 -21.78 -14.40 -4.06
N THR A 99 -21.71 -14.24 -5.39
CA THR A 99 -20.50 -13.78 -6.08
C THR A 99 -20.06 -12.39 -5.57
N ALA A 100 -21.00 -11.43 -5.51
CA ALA A 100 -20.72 -10.08 -5.04
C ALA A 100 -20.29 -10.03 -3.55
N ARG A 101 -20.82 -10.95 -2.72
CA ARG A 101 -20.41 -11.05 -1.32
C ARG A 101 -18.97 -11.55 -1.20
N HIS A 102 -18.61 -12.61 -1.92
CA HIS A 102 -17.23 -13.11 -1.90
C HIS A 102 -16.23 -12.11 -2.49
N ASN A 103 -16.63 -11.32 -3.49
CA ASN A 103 -15.81 -10.21 -3.99
C ASN A 103 -15.62 -9.11 -2.94
N LEU A 104 -16.66 -8.78 -2.15
CA LEU A 104 -16.50 -7.86 -1.03
C LEU A 104 -15.56 -8.42 0.03
N ASP A 105 -15.73 -9.69 0.42
CA ASP A 105 -14.86 -10.35 1.40
C ASP A 105 -13.40 -10.37 0.90
N ALA A 106 -13.18 -10.59 -0.41
CA ALA A 106 -11.86 -10.49 -1.04
C ALA A 106 -11.28 -9.08 -0.97
N SER A 107 -12.09 -8.06 -1.30
CA SER A 107 -11.67 -6.66 -1.22
C SER A 107 -11.34 -6.22 0.22
N GLU A 108 -12.06 -6.74 1.22
CA GLU A 108 -11.74 -6.50 2.64
C GLU A 108 -10.41 -7.14 3.05
N ALA A 109 -10.16 -8.37 2.62
CA ALA A 109 -8.88 -9.05 2.85
C ALA A 109 -7.73 -8.35 2.11
N GLY A 110 -7.94 -7.94 0.85
CA GLY A 110 -6.99 -7.18 0.07
C GLY A 110 -6.62 -5.83 0.72
N LEU A 111 -7.60 -5.10 1.26
CA LEU A 111 -7.35 -3.87 2.01
C LEU A 111 -6.49 -4.11 3.27
N GLN A 112 -6.73 -5.22 3.98
CA GLN A 112 -5.91 -5.58 5.14
C GLN A 112 -4.50 -5.98 4.75
N SER A 113 -4.33 -6.72 3.64
CA SER A 113 -3.03 -7.06 3.06
C SER A 113 -2.27 -5.80 2.65
N PHE A 114 -2.93 -4.85 1.99
CA PHE A 114 -2.36 -3.56 1.64
C PHE A 114 -1.89 -2.79 2.88
N ALA A 115 -2.71 -2.75 3.93
CA ALA A 115 -2.37 -2.08 5.19
C ALA A 115 -1.14 -2.71 5.88
N GLN A 116 -1.00 -4.04 5.84
CA GLN A 116 0.18 -4.74 6.36
C GLN A 116 1.44 -4.36 5.57
N ASN A 117 1.38 -4.37 4.24
CA ASN A 117 2.49 -4.01 3.38
C ASN A 117 2.88 -2.53 3.53
N LEU A 118 1.91 -1.61 3.53
CA LEU A 118 2.15 -0.18 3.74
C LEU A 118 2.83 0.09 5.10
N ARG A 119 2.41 -0.62 6.14
CA ARG A 119 3.03 -0.48 7.47
C ARG A 119 4.49 -0.94 7.45
N ALA A 120 4.79 -2.05 6.76
CA ALA A 120 6.16 -2.54 6.62
C ALA A 120 7.02 -1.56 5.82
N GLU A 121 6.53 -1.08 4.68
CA GLU A 121 7.20 -0.09 3.83
C GLU A 121 7.49 1.21 4.61
N ALA A 122 6.50 1.74 5.31
CA ALA A 122 6.67 2.93 6.14
C ALA A 122 7.69 2.70 7.26
N THR A 123 7.71 1.52 7.88
CA THR A 123 8.68 1.20 8.92
C THR A 123 10.09 1.14 8.38
N ILE A 124 10.29 0.51 7.22
CA ILE A 124 11.59 0.48 6.54
C ILE A 124 12.06 1.90 6.21
N ALA A 125 11.18 2.73 5.61
CA ALA A 125 11.50 4.12 5.32
C ALA A 125 11.90 4.93 6.58
N TYR A 126 11.28 4.64 7.72
CA TYR A 126 11.65 5.26 8.99
C TYR A 126 13.03 4.80 9.46
N ILE A 127 13.36 3.51 9.33
CA ILE A 127 14.67 2.93 9.65
C ILE A 127 15.76 3.51 8.72
N ASP A 128 15.46 3.66 7.42
CA ASP A 128 16.35 4.30 6.44
C ASP A 128 16.69 5.75 6.84
N ALA A 129 15.68 6.50 7.29
CA ALA A 129 15.89 7.85 7.78
C ALA A 129 16.72 7.89 9.07
N LEU A 130 16.58 6.90 9.97
CA LEU A 130 17.43 6.77 11.14
C LEU A 130 18.89 6.47 10.75
N LEU A 131 19.12 5.58 9.78
CA LEU A 131 20.46 5.31 9.24
C LEU A 131 21.07 6.56 8.63
N ALA A 132 20.33 7.27 7.77
CA ALA A 132 20.82 8.49 7.13
C ALA A 132 21.20 9.58 8.15
N ARG A 133 20.44 9.69 9.24
CA ARG A 133 20.80 10.57 10.36
C ARG A 133 22.10 10.15 11.03
N GLU A 134 22.26 8.84 11.31
CA GLU A 134 23.48 8.30 11.93
C GLU A 134 24.69 8.55 11.03
N MET A 135 24.58 8.30 9.72
CA MET A 135 25.62 8.59 8.74
C MET A 135 26.00 10.09 8.71
N THR A 136 25.00 10.97 8.90
CA THR A 136 25.25 12.42 9.01
C THR A 136 26.06 12.77 10.25
N LEU A 137 25.80 12.11 11.38
CA LEU A 137 26.54 12.32 12.63
C LEU A 137 27.98 11.81 12.52
N ILE A 138 28.19 10.62 11.95
CA ILE A 138 29.52 10.04 11.71
C ILE A 138 30.36 10.94 10.80
N SER A 139 29.78 11.42 9.70
CA SER A 139 30.47 12.30 8.76
C SER A 139 30.82 13.68 9.35
N LEU A 140 29.92 14.23 10.19
CA LEU A 140 30.20 15.47 10.92
C LEU A 140 31.39 15.30 11.87
N GLN A 141 31.39 14.23 12.68
CA GLN A 141 32.47 13.95 13.62
C GLN A 141 33.83 13.79 12.89
N THR A 142 33.80 13.14 11.72
CA THR A 142 34.98 13.01 10.86
C THR A 142 35.48 14.34 10.36
N ALA A 143 34.58 15.23 9.87
CA ALA A 143 34.94 16.54 9.40
C ALA A 143 35.53 17.43 10.52
N GLU A 144 34.95 17.37 11.71
CA GLU A 144 35.43 18.07 12.90
C GLU A 144 36.81 17.57 13.35
N ASN A 145 37.04 16.25 13.35
CA ASN A 145 38.33 15.64 13.65
C ASN A 145 39.40 16.12 12.65
N MET A 146 39.12 16.05 11.34
CA MET A 146 40.05 16.51 10.30
C MET A 146 40.31 18.02 10.41
N GLN A 147 39.32 18.84 10.73
CA GLN A 147 39.48 20.26 10.97
C GLN A 147 40.40 20.54 12.17
N SER A 148 40.27 19.77 13.24
CA SER A 148 41.15 19.90 14.41
C SER A 148 42.63 19.59 14.07
N ILE A 149 42.88 18.54 13.27
CA ILE A 149 44.22 18.22 12.79
C ILE A 149 44.79 19.34 11.90
N TYR A 150 43.98 19.84 10.94
CA TYR A 150 44.39 20.94 10.06
C TYR A 150 44.76 22.21 10.84
N LEU A 151 43.98 22.60 11.86
CA LEU A 151 44.28 23.76 12.70
C LEU A 151 45.58 23.58 13.47
N SER A 152 45.81 22.38 14.03
CA SER A 152 47.07 22.01 14.70
C SER A 152 48.27 22.10 13.74
N ASP A 153 48.12 21.52 12.55
CA ASP A 153 49.17 21.52 11.53
C ASP A 153 49.51 22.92 11.04
N SER A 154 48.49 23.77 10.87
CA SER A 154 48.71 25.18 10.52
C SER A 154 49.56 25.92 11.56
N LEU A 155 49.37 25.64 12.87
CA LEU A 155 50.17 26.20 13.95
C LEU A 155 51.58 25.62 13.99
N ARG A 156 51.78 24.33 13.75
CA ARG A 156 53.07 23.65 13.70
C ARG A 156 53.91 24.14 12.52
N HIS A 157 53.30 24.37 11.36
CA HIS A 157 53.95 24.94 10.19
C HIS A 157 54.43 26.38 10.46
N ALA A 158 53.61 27.22 11.10
CA ALA A 158 53.98 28.57 11.48
C ALA A 158 55.19 28.60 12.43
N ARG A 159 55.48 27.51 13.15
CA ARG A 159 56.68 27.31 14.00
C ARG A 159 57.86 26.67 13.26
N GLY A 160 57.62 26.18 12.03
CA GLY A 160 58.63 25.49 11.25
C GLY A 160 58.76 23.99 11.58
N ASP A 161 57.80 23.37 12.31
CA ASP A 161 57.86 22.00 12.78
C ASP A 161 57.45 20.96 11.70
N ILE A 162 56.64 21.38 10.69
CA ILE A 162 56.17 20.53 9.59
C ILE A 162 56.25 21.27 8.25
N SER A 163 56.16 20.50 7.14
CA SER A 163 56.22 21.05 5.79
C SER A 163 54.90 21.74 5.37
N GLU A 164 54.98 22.65 4.40
CA GLU A 164 53.78 23.26 3.77
C GLU A 164 52.91 22.21 3.08
N LEU A 165 53.50 21.14 2.52
CA LEU A 165 52.80 20.05 1.87
C LEU A 165 51.91 19.27 2.83
N ASP A 166 52.36 19.04 4.08
CA ASP A 166 51.55 18.38 5.10
C ASP A 166 50.30 19.21 5.44
N VAL A 167 50.44 20.55 5.56
CA VAL A 167 49.31 21.45 5.81
C VAL A 167 48.31 21.45 4.63
N LEU A 168 48.84 21.47 3.39
CA LEU A 168 47.98 21.41 2.21
C LEU A 168 47.23 20.07 2.14
N GLN A 169 47.87 18.99 2.52
CA GLN A 169 47.22 17.65 2.57
C GLN A 169 46.12 17.60 3.64
N THR A 170 46.37 18.03 4.88
CA THR A 170 45.32 18.07 5.92
C THR A 170 44.18 19.01 5.58
N ARG A 171 44.45 20.12 4.89
CA ARG A 171 43.42 21.02 4.38
C ARG A 171 42.56 20.35 3.31
N LEU A 172 43.17 19.59 2.40
CA LEU A 172 42.47 18.85 1.34
C LEU A 172 41.54 17.79 1.96
N GLU A 173 42.06 16.97 2.89
CA GLU A 173 41.29 15.96 3.60
C GLU A 173 40.12 16.58 4.39
N THR A 174 40.34 17.72 5.04
CA THR A 174 39.28 18.45 5.75
C THR A 174 38.18 18.88 4.80
N ASN A 175 38.53 19.40 3.61
CA ASN A 175 37.54 19.83 2.62
C ASN A 175 36.74 18.61 2.06
N ILE A 176 37.41 17.49 1.84
CA ILE A 176 36.76 16.25 1.40
C ILE A 176 35.76 15.79 2.47
N ALA A 177 36.14 15.77 3.74
CA ALA A 177 35.28 15.37 4.84
C ALA A 177 34.03 16.28 4.98
N PHE A 178 34.20 17.61 4.85
CA PHE A 178 33.03 18.50 4.82
C PHE A 178 32.15 18.35 3.59
N GLN A 179 32.72 18.00 2.44
CA GLN A 179 31.95 17.69 1.23
C GLN A 179 31.11 16.42 1.43
N ASP A 180 31.70 15.36 2.00
CA ASP A 180 30.96 14.14 2.34
C ASP A 180 29.82 14.44 3.32
N HIS A 181 30.12 15.18 4.40
CA HIS A 181 29.07 15.58 5.35
C HIS A 181 27.89 16.30 4.69
N ARG A 182 28.15 17.23 3.75
CA ARG A 182 27.07 17.91 3.01
C ARG A 182 26.23 16.93 2.18
N THR A 183 26.88 15.93 1.58
CA THR A 183 26.17 14.86 0.85
C THR A 183 25.25 14.08 1.79
N ARG A 184 25.76 13.66 2.96
CA ARG A 184 24.98 12.92 3.96
C ARG A 184 23.80 13.74 4.51
N VAL A 185 23.97 15.03 4.73
CA VAL A 185 22.87 15.95 5.11
C VAL A 185 21.77 15.95 4.06
N THR A 186 22.15 16.01 2.77
CA THR A 186 21.18 15.97 1.66
C THR A 186 20.44 14.63 1.59
N GLU A 187 21.15 13.53 1.78
CA GLU A 187 20.55 12.16 1.83
C GLU A 187 19.54 12.06 2.98
N TYR A 188 19.88 12.57 4.17
CA TYR A 188 18.95 12.60 5.30
C TYR A 188 17.70 13.45 5.00
N GLN A 189 17.87 14.62 4.40
CA GLN A 189 16.76 15.47 4.01
C GLN A 189 15.85 14.79 2.98
N ASN A 190 16.42 14.08 2.00
CA ASN A 190 15.64 13.32 1.02
C ASN A 190 14.82 12.21 1.68
N ASN A 191 15.38 11.50 2.66
CA ASN A 191 14.62 10.50 3.44
C ASN A 191 13.46 11.14 4.21
N LEU A 192 13.64 12.34 4.80
CA LEU A 192 12.54 13.06 5.46
C LEU A 192 11.42 13.43 4.50
N VAL A 193 11.75 13.79 3.25
CA VAL A 193 10.75 14.06 2.20
C VAL A 193 9.96 12.80 1.84
N LEU A 194 10.61 11.62 1.79
CA LEU A 194 9.91 10.34 1.59
C LEU A 194 8.95 10.02 2.74
N LEU A 195 9.34 10.30 3.99
CA LEU A 195 8.43 10.14 5.13
C LEU A 195 7.20 11.07 5.03
N ASP A 196 7.40 12.32 4.61
CA ASP A 196 6.30 13.28 4.39
C ASP A 196 5.35 12.78 3.28
N GLN A 197 5.89 12.23 2.20
CA GLN A 197 5.10 11.62 1.12
C GLN A 197 4.23 10.46 1.64
N LEU A 198 4.82 9.55 2.40
CA LEU A 198 4.09 8.42 2.97
C LEU A 198 2.98 8.86 3.92
N MET A 199 3.17 9.96 4.66
CA MET A 199 2.14 10.54 5.53
C MET A 199 1.07 11.33 4.76
N GLY A 200 1.20 11.53 3.45
CA GLY A 200 0.28 12.38 2.67
C GLY A 200 0.27 13.85 3.13
N THR A 201 1.36 14.31 3.74
CA THR A 201 1.47 15.69 4.25
C THR A 201 2.27 16.56 3.27
N PRO A 202 2.10 17.90 3.31
CA PRO A 202 2.95 18.80 2.52
C PRO A 202 4.43 18.57 2.82
N LEU A 203 5.24 18.48 1.76
CA LEU A 203 6.67 18.19 1.83
C LEU A 203 7.42 19.38 2.42
N GLN A 204 7.77 19.30 3.69
CA GLN A 204 8.49 20.39 4.38
C GLN A 204 9.93 20.03 4.77
N GLY A 205 10.27 18.74 4.84
CA GLY A 205 11.62 18.23 5.03
C GLY A 205 12.42 18.74 6.25
N THR A 206 11.78 19.50 7.15
CA THR A 206 12.46 20.19 8.27
C THR A 206 12.22 19.56 9.63
N ARG A 207 11.71 18.34 9.67
CA ARG A 207 11.39 17.65 10.92
C ARG A 207 12.57 16.82 11.40
N GLU A 208 12.79 16.80 12.69
CA GLU A 208 13.68 15.82 13.32
C GLU A 208 12.90 14.54 13.63
N ILE A 209 13.51 13.40 13.36
CA ILE A 209 12.97 12.10 13.75
C ILE A 209 13.49 11.70 15.13
N ALA A 210 12.63 11.08 15.93
CA ALA A 210 12.99 10.50 17.23
C ALA A 210 13.49 9.05 17.07
N GLY A 211 14.12 8.52 18.13
CA GLY A 211 14.60 7.14 18.16
C GLY A 211 16.05 6.99 17.72
N HIS A 212 16.53 5.78 17.71
CA HIS A 212 17.89 5.42 17.30
C HIS A 212 17.87 3.99 16.71
N LEU A 213 18.89 3.66 15.93
CA LEU A 213 19.07 2.29 15.46
C LEU A 213 19.33 1.37 16.67
N ALA A 214 18.49 0.36 16.83
CA ALA A 214 18.58 -0.58 17.94
C ALA A 214 18.54 -2.03 17.46
N VAL A 215 19.35 -2.86 18.04
CA VAL A 215 19.39 -4.30 17.72
C VAL A 215 18.09 -4.95 18.22
N PRO A 216 17.34 -5.63 17.34
CA PRO A 216 16.14 -6.36 17.78
C PRO A 216 16.53 -7.57 18.63
N ASP A 217 16.00 -7.65 19.84
CA ASP A 217 16.19 -8.81 20.74
C ASP A 217 15.01 -9.79 20.59
N ARG A 218 14.95 -10.46 19.43
CA ARG A 218 13.87 -11.39 19.16
C ARG A 218 14.32 -12.63 18.40
N LEU A 219 13.87 -13.78 18.88
CA LEU A 219 14.08 -15.06 18.24
C LEU A 219 12.77 -15.60 17.67
N PHE A 220 12.81 -16.03 16.42
CA PHE A 220 11.67 -16.61 15.73
C PHE A 220 11.85 -18.12 15.53
N ASN A 221 10.72 -18.83 15.56
CA ASN A 221 10.68 -20.25 15.21
C ASN A 221 10.06 -20.41 13.81
N LEU A 222 10.84 -20.82 12.83
CA LEU A 222 10.41 -20.96 11.43
C LEU A 222 9.17 -21.85 11.30
N ASN A 223 9.10 -22.99 12.01
CA ASN A 223 7.96 -23.89 11.90
C ASN A 223 6.66 -23.27 12.41
N SER A 224 6.73 -22.39 13.41
CA SER A 224 5.54 -21.66 13.88
C SER A 224 5.09 -20.58 12.91
N LEU A 225 6.03 -19.86 12.28
CA LEU A 225 5.72 -18.87 11.25
C LEU A 225 5.02 -19.50 10.05
N LEU A 226 5.55 -20.62 9.55
CA LEU A 226 4.97 -21.35 8.41
C LEU A 226 3.57 -21.90 8.71
N ARG A 227 3.33 -22.43 9.92
CA ARG A 227 2.00 -22.94 10.30
C ARG A 227 0.95 -21.84 10.40
N ASN A 228 1.35 -20.67 10.89
CA ASN A 228 0.42 -19.57 11.14
C ASN A 228 0.14 -18.72 9.89
N ALA A 229 0.98 -18.85 8.85
CA ALA A 229 0.89 -18.06 7.63
C ALA A 229 -0.49 -18.15 6.95
N ASP A 230 -1.06 -19.35 6.85
CA ASP A 230 -2.39 -19.59 6.23
C ASP A 230 -3.54 -18.81 6.92
N THR A 231 -3.37 -18.43 8.19
CA THR A 231 -4.39 -17.73 8.97
C THR A 231 -4.11 -16.25 9.16
N LEU A 232 -2.84 -15.84 9.13
CA LEU A 232 -2.42 -14.46 9.42
C LEU A 232 -2.19 -13.63 8.16
N ARG A 233 -1.89 -14.27 7.03
CA ARG A 233 -1.65 -13.58 5.76
C ARG A 233 -2.96 -13.28 5.05
N MET A 234 -3.25 -12.00 4.91
CA MET A 234 -4.49 -11.53 4.30
C MET A 234 -4.51 -11.69 2.78
N ASP A 235 -3.36 -11.75 2.11
CA ASP A 235 -3.26 -12.04 0.67
C ASP A 235 -3.70 -13.48 0.35
N ILE A 236 -3.42 -14.46 1.23
CA ILE A 236 -3.94 -15.83 1.09
C ILE A 236 -5.46 -15.84 1.29
N ALA A 237 -5.97 -15.11 2.30
CA ALA A 237 -7.41 -14.99 2.54
C ALA A 237 -8.13 -14.33 1.35
N GLU A 238 -7.56 -13.28 0.77
CA GLU A 238 -8.06 -12.63 -0.45
C GLU A 238 -8.22 -13.63 -1.59
N GLN A 239 -7.18 -14.42 -1.89
CA GLN A 239 -7.24 -15.41 -2.97
C GLN A 239 -8.26 -16.53 -2.69
N GLN A 240 -8.46 -16.94 -1.44
CA GLN A 240 -9.50 -17.89 -1.05
C GLN A 240 -10.91 -17.34 -1.31
N HIS A 241 -11.13 -16.04 -1.00
CA HIS A 241 -12.40 -15.38 -1.28
C HIS A 241 -12.63 -15.22 -2.79
N LEU A 242 -11.60 -14.89 -3.57
CA LEU A 242 -11.67 -14.83 -5.04
C LEU A 242 -11.97 -16.22 -5.65
N ALA A 243 -11.39 -17.28 -5.11
CA ALA A 243 -11.73 -18.64 -5.55
C ALA A 243 -13.20 -19.00 -5.24
N SER A 244 -13.71 -18.58 -4.08
CA SER A 244 -15.12 -18.73 -3.70
C SER A 244 -16.05 -17.89 -4.57
N ALA A 245 -15.64 -16.69 -4.96
CA ALA A 245 -16.35 -15.84 -5.92
C ALA A 245 -16.44 -16.52 -7.29
N ALA A 246 -15.34 -17.10 -7.79
CA ALA A 246 -15.32 -17.83 -9.06
C ALA A 246 -16.20 -19.10 -9.04
N GLU A 247 -16.34 -19.78 -7.90
CA GLU A 247 -17.26 -20.90 -7.72
C GLU A 247 -18.72 -20.44 -7.74
N SER A 248 -19.02 -19.31 -7.09
CA SER A 248 -20.34 -18.68 -7.12
C SER A 248 -20.70 -18.18 -8.51
N GLU A 249 -19.73 -17.66 -9.26
CA GLU A 249 -19.89 -17.25 -10.66
C GLU A 249 -20.19 -18.42 -11.57
N LEU A 250 -19.52 -19.58 -11.41
CA LEU A 250 -19.89 -20.80 -12.12
C LEU A 250 -21.33 -21.22 -11.82
N THR A 251 -21.77 -21.03 -10.59
CA THR A 251 -23.15 -21.30 -10.20
C THR A 251 -24.12 -20.32 -10.87
N LEU A 252 -23.77 -19.04 -10.96
CA LEU A 252 -24.55 -18.03 -11.67
C LEU A 252 -24.71 -18.39 -13.15
N VAL A 253 -23.60 -18.65 -13.86
CA VAL A 253 -23.60 -19.01 -15.30
C VAL A 253 -24.41 -20.28 -15.55
N ARG A 254 -24.40 -21.27 -14.65
CA ARG A 254 -25.26 -22.44 -14.73
C ARG A 254 -26.73 -22.09 -14.54
N ARG A 255 -27.07 -21.14 -13.66
CA ARG A 255 -28.44 -20.67 -13.46
C ARG A 255 -28.94 -19.85 -14.64
N GLU A 256 -28.05 -19.17 -15.36
CA GLU A 256 -28.39 -18.43 -16.58
C GLU A 256 -28.82 -19.34 -17.75
N GLN A 257 -28.47 -20.63 -17.72
CA GLN A 257 -29.03 -21.62 -18.64
C GLN A 257 -30.53 -21.86 -18.45
N MET A 258 -31.07 -21.53 -17.28
CA MET A 258 -32.51 -21.63 -17.02
C MET A 258 -33.20 -20.38 -17.60
N PRO A 259 -34.29 -20.57 -18.39
CA PRO A 259 -35.05 -19.44 -18.90
C PRO A 259 -35.74 -18.71 -17.75
N ASP A 260 -35.86 -17.38 -17.90
CA ASP A 260 -36.71 -16.57 -17.04
C ASP A 260 -38.17 -16.74 -17.47
N ILE A 261 -39.11 -16.51 -16.56
CA ILE A 261 -40.53 -16.48 -16.87
C ILE A 261 -40.97 -15.03 -16.90
N ASP A 262 -41.39 -14.56 -18.06
CA ASP A 262 -41.93 -13.21 -18.25
C ASP A 262 -43.47 -13.26 -18.03
N LEU A 263 -43.93 -12.50 -17.05
CA LEU A 263 -45.36 -12.30 -16.79
C LEU A 263 -45.77 -10.92 -17.31
N ALA A 264 -46.87 -10.87 -18.04
CA ALA A 264 -47.42 -9.65 -18.57
C ALA A 264 -48.92 -9.52 -18.21
N LEU A 265 -49.30 -8.37 -17.78
CA LEU A 265 -50.69 -7.97 -17.53
C LEU A 265 -50.99 -6.73 -18.35
N GLY A 266 -51.96 -6.83 -19.24
CA GLY A 266 -52.32 -5.74 -20.13
C GLY A 266 -53.82 -5.37 -20.07
N VAL A 267 -54.09 -4.12 -20.40
CA VAL A 267 -55.39 -3.58 -20.67
C VAL A 267 -55.34 -2.89 -22.02
N ASN A 268 -56.31 -3.19 -22.89
CA ASN A 268 -56.40 -2.56 -24.19
C ASN A 268 -57.80 -1.96 -24.37
N TYR A 269 -57.85 -0.71 -24.80
CA TYR A 269 -59.06 -0.02 -25.22
C TYR A 269 -59.08 0.07 -26.72
N ASN A 270 -60.15 -0.46 -27.31
CA ASN A 270 -60.40 -0.41 -28.77
C ASN A 270 -61.61 0.50 -29.02
N THR A 271 -61.43 1.49 -29.90
CA THR A 271 -62.50 2.38 -30.30
C THR A 271 -63.47 1.67 -31.21
N ARG A 272 -64.70 2.20 -31.33
CA ARG A 272 -65.71 1.70 -32.25
C ARG A 272 -65.21 1.64 -33.70
N VAL A 273 -65.43 0.52 -34.34
CA VAL A 273 -65.15 0.30 -35.77
C VAL A 273 -66.37 0.66 -36.55
N LEU A 274 -66.28 1.64 -37.48
CA LEU A 274 -67.34 2.12 -38.30
C LEU A 274 -67.33 1.55 -39.72
N ASN A 275 -66.62 0.48 -39.93
CA ASN A 275 -66.50 -0.20 -41.19
C ASN A 275 -67.84 -0.87 -41.53
N GLU A 276 -68.28 -0.76 -42.82
CA GLU A 276 -69.56 -1.32 -43.28
C GLU A 276 -69.51 -2.86 -43.37
N GLU A 277 -68.36 -3.47 -43.63
CA GLU A 277 -68.21 -4.93 -43.77
C GLU A 277 -68.09 -5.66 -42.42
N ALA A 278 -67.48 -5.04 -41.40
CA ALA A 278 -67.26 -5.65 -40.09
C ALA A 278 -67.37 -4.58 -38.96
N PRO A 279 -68.55 -4.02 -38.69
CA PRO A 279 -68.72 -3.08 -37.61
C PRO A 279 -68.52 -3.75 -36.25
N ALA A 280 -67.78 -3.07 -35.32
CA ALA A 280 -67.58 -3.58 -33.97
C ALA A 280 -67.78 -2.46 -32.92
N PRO A 281 -68.41 -2.72 -31.78
CA PRO A 281 -68.56 -1.78 -30.69
C PRO A 281 -67.20 -1.48 -30.04
N GLU A 282 -67.09 -0.37 -29.34
CA GLU A 282 -65.93 -0.12 -28.46
C GLU A 282 -65.91 -1.14 -27.32
N PHE A 283 -64.71 -1.55 -26.94
CA PHE A 283 -64.53 -2.50 -25.83
C PHE A 283 -63.21 -2.32 -25.13
N ILE A 284 -63.18 -2.75 -23.86
CA ILE A 284 -61.98 -2.88 -23.08
C ILE A 284 -61.63 -4.36 -22.98
N GLY A 285 -60.42 -4.70 -23.42
CA GLY A 285 -59.89 -6.08 -23.29
C GLY A 285 -58.86 -6.13 -22.17
N TYR A 286 -58.72 -7.30 -21.54
CA TYR A 286 -57.67 -7.63 -20.57
C TYR A 286 -56.81 -8.76 -21.12
N THR A 287 -55.51 -8.61 -20.98
CA THR A 287 -54.53 -9.59 -21.45
C THR A 287 -53.71 -10.07 -20.29
N VAL A 288 -53.55 -11.39 -20.19
CA VAL A 288 -52.58 -12.04 -19.29
C VAL A 288 -51.63 -12.87 -20.17
N GLY A 289 -50.37 -12.52 -20.13
CA GLY A 289 -49.34 -13.19 -20.92
C GLY A 289 -48.30 -13.92 -20.04
N ILE A 290 -47.86 -15.05 -20.50
CA ILE A 290 -46.69 -15.75 -19.95
C ILE A 290 -45.75 -16.01 -21.11
N GLY A 291 -44.53 -15.44 -21.03
CA GLY A 291 -43.46 -15.64 -21.99
C GLY A 291 -42.38 -16.54 -21.39
N ILE A 292 -41.92 -17.51 -22.14
CA ILE A 292 -40.76 -18.34 -21.74
C ILE A 292 -39.80 -18.38 -22.93
N PRO A 293 -38.61 -17.71 -22.87
CA PRO A 293 -37.65 -17.80 -23.94
C PRO A 293 -37.13 -19.24 -24.07
N LEU A 294 -37.19 -19.77 -25.26
CA LEU A 294 -36.72 -21.12 -25.55
C LEU A 294 -35.29 -21.09 -26.08
N PRO A 295 -34.30 -21.63 -25.34
CA PRO A 295 -32.89 -21.59 -25.76
C PRO A 295 -32.64 -22.66 -26.84
N PHE A 296 -32.81 -22.33 -28.12
CA PHE A 296 -32.50 -23.21 -29.24
C PHE A 296 -31.01 -23.37 -29.57
N SER A 297 -30.18 -22.44 -29.11
CA SER A 297 -28.72 -22.51 -29.25
C SER A 297 -28.08 -23.31 -28.12
N SER A 298 -26.77 -23.55 -28.19
CA SER A 298 -25.94 -24.44 -27.37
C SER A 298 -26.06 -24.37 -25.84
N LEU A 299 -27.14 -23.82 -25.27
CA LEU A 299 -27.40 -23.69 -23.84
C LEU A 299 -26.19 -23.06 -23.07
N ASN A 300 -25.55 -22.07 -23.67
CA ASN A 300 -24.36 -21.38 -23.09
C ASN A 300 -23.24 -22.34 -22.63
N ARG A 301 -23.10 -23.51 -23.31
CA ARG A 301 -22.11 -24.53 -22.93
C ARG A 301 -20.68 -23.99 -22.93
N GLY A 302 -20.38 -23.04 -23.82
CA GLY A 302 -19.08 -22.36 -23.88
C GLY A 302 -18.82 -21.53 -22.62
N GLU A 303 -19.79 -20.76 -22.17
CA GLU A 303 -19.69 -19.92 -20.98
C GLU A 303 -19.53 -20.75 -19.70
N VAL A 304 -20.30 -21.84 -19.55
CA VAL A 304 -20.14 -22.76 -18.43
C VAL A 304 -18.77 -23.41 -18.42
N ARG A 305 -18.24 -23.79 -19.60
CA ARG A 305 -16.89 -24.36 -19.71
C ARG A 305 -15.84 -23.31 -19.35
N SER A 306 -15.96 -22.08 -19.86
CA SER A 306 -15.09 -20.96 -19.53
C SER A 306 -15.08 -20.67 -18.02
N SER A 307 -16.26 -20.51 -17.41
CA SER A 307 -16.39 -20.27 -15.97
C SER A 307 -15.82 -21.41 -15.12
N ARG A 308 -15.94 -22.67 -15.58
CA ARG A 308 -15.29 -23.81 -14.92
C ARG A 308 -13.76 -23.69 -14.93
N TYR A 309 -13.18 -23.30 -16.07
CA TYR A 309 -11.72 -23.08 -16.15
C TYR A 309 -11.27 -21.89 -15.30
N LYS A 310 -12.03 -20.79 -15.26
CA LYS A 310 -11.78 -19.65 -14.36
C LYS A 310 -11.76 -20.06 -12.90
N MET A 311 -12.74 -20.89 -12.48
CA MET A 311 -12.76 -21.45 -11.12
C MET A 311 -11.52 -22.31 -10.83
N GLN A 312 -11.10 -23.16 -11.78
CA GLN A 312 -9.88 -23.96 -11.62
C GLN A 312 -8.63 -23.06 -11.55
N GLN A 313 -8.56 -22.04 -12.39
CA GLN A 313 -7.48 -21.06 -12.38
C GLN A 313 -7.39 -20.32 -11.04
N ALA A 314 -8.52 -19.87 -10.48
CA ALA A 314 -8.56 -19.21 -9.18
C ALA A 314 -8.07 -20.11 -8.03
N ARG A 315 -8.40 -21.41 -8.06
CA ARG A 315 -7.89 -22.39 -7.09
C ARG A 315 -6.38 -22.56 -7.21
N ILE A 316 -5.86 -22.73 -8.43
CA ILE A 316 -4.41 -22.81 -8.68
C ILE A 316 -3.72 -21.52 -8.22
N GLN A 317 -4.34 -20.37 -8.45
CA GLN A 317 -3.79 -19.09 -7.98
C GLN A 317 -3.68 -19.03 -6.45
N THR A 318 -4.64 -19.56 -5.74
CA THR A 318 -4.56 -19.69 -4.26
C THR A 318 -3.38 -20.56 -3.83
N ASP A 319 -3.12 -21.68 -4.52
CA ASP A 319 -1.99 -22.55 -4.23
C ASP A 319 -0.64 -21.88 -4.56
N ILE A 320 -0.59 -21.08 -5.65
CA ILE A 320 0.59 -20.29 -6.02
C ILE A 320 0.91 -19.27 -4.92
N VAL A 321 -0.09 -18.46 -4.49
CA VAL A 321 0.13 -17.45 -3.45
C VAL A 321 0.56 -18.09 -2.13
N ARG A 322 -0.01 -19.24 -1.75
CA ARG A 322 0.42 -20.01 -0.58
C ARG A 322 1.87 -20.46 -0.68
N SER A 323 2.29 -21.00 -1.84
CA SER A 323 3.67 -21.39 -2.08
C SER A 323 4.63 -20.21 -2.06
N GLN A 324 4.23 -19.07 -2.64
CA GLN A 324 5.00 -17.83 -2.58
C GLN A 324 5.16 -17.34 -1.14
N ALA A 325 4.09 -17.33 -0.36
CA ALA A 325 4.12 -16.96 1.05
C ALA A 325 5.11 -17.81 1.86
N GLN A 326 5.10 -19.14 1.66
CA GLN A 326 6.06 -20.04 2.32
C GLN A 326 7.50 -19.72 1.92
N THR A 327 7.73 -19.43 0.64
CA THR A 327 9.06 -19.08 0.12
C THR A 327 9.53 -17.75 0.71
N GLU A 328 8.68 -16.73 0.74
CA GLU A 328 8.98 -15.42 1.33
C GLU A 328 9.36 -15.55 2.81
N ILE A 329 8.60 -16.32 3.59
CA ILE A 329 8.89 -16.54 5.01
C ILE A 329 10.24 -17.19 5.20
N ILE A 330 10.56 -18.23 4.42
CA ILE A 330 11.85 -18.93 4.52
C ILE A 330 13.00 -17.99 4.15
N GLN A 331 12.86 -17.21 3.07
CA GLN A 331 13.88 -16.25 2.65
C GLN A 331 14.07 -15.15 3.69
N ALA A 332 12.99 -14.54 4.17
CA ALA A 332 13.05 -13.50 5.19
C ALA A 332 13.65 -14.01 6.50
N TYR A 333 13.32 -15.25 6.91
CA TYR A 333 13.91 -15.88 8.08
C TYR A 333 15.42 -16.11 7.93
N ASN A 334 15.86 -16.59 6.76
CA ASN A 334 17.29 -16.79 6.49
C ASN A 334 18.04 -15.45 6.46
N ASN A 335 17.45 -14.41 5.85
CA ASN A 335 18.03 -13.06 5.82
C ASN A 335 18.17 -12.48 7.23
N TYR A 336 17.12 -12.60 8.05
CA TYR A 336 17.14 -12.13 9.43
C TYR A 336 18.21 -12.84 10.26
N ARG A 337 18.31 -14.18 10.16
CA ARG A 337 19.37 -14.95 10.84
C ARG A 337 20.77 -14.56 10.39
N SER A 338 20.94 -14.35 9.08
CA SER A 338 22.22 -13.91 8.52
C SER A 338 22.60 -12.51 9.02
N ALA A 339 21.65 -11.58 9.06
CA ALA A 339 21.88 -10.23 9.57
C ALA A 339 22.25 -10.24 11.06
N LEU A 340 21.56 -11.03 11.89
CA LEU A 340 21.91 -11.21 13.30
C LEU A 340 23.32 -11.79 13.48
N SER A 341 23.71 -12.79 12.67
CA SER A 341 25.05 -13.37 12.73
C SER A 341 26.11 -12.34 12.38
N ARG A 342 25.94 -11.58 11.28
CA ARG A 342 26.86 -10.50 10.90
C ARG A 342 26.98 -9.45 11.99
N LEU A 343 25.87 -9.07 12.62
CA LEU A 343 25.87 -8.09 13.69
C LEU A 343 26.60 -8.60 14.94
N SER A 344 26.51 -9.90 15.25
CA SER A 344 27.26 -10.51 16.36
C SER A 344 28.78 -10.49 16.14
N ASP A 345 29.24 -10.48 14.88
CA ASP A 345 30.66 -10.40 14.52
C ASP A 345 31.20 -8.98 14.74
N TYR A 346 30.34 -7.93 14.62
CA TYR A 346 30.65 -6.55 15.01
C TYR A 346 30.55 -6.40 16.52
N ASN A 347 31.47 -7.03 17.23
CA ASN A 347 31.54 -6.87 18.67
C ASN A 347 31.94 -5.42 19.03
N THR A 348 31.42 -4.89 20.14
CA THR A 348 31.82 -3.58 20.72
C THR A 348 33.34 -3.42 20.85
N VAL A 349 34.07 -4.53 20.93
CA VAL A 349 35.53 -4.58 20.95
C VAL A 349 36.14 -4.03 19.66
N ILE A 350 35.57 -4.31 18.47
CA ILE A 350 36.13 -3.85 17.19
C ILE A 350 36.08 -2.34 17.09
N ILE A 351 34.94 -1.74 17.44
CA ILE A 351 34.77 -0.28 17.42
C ILE A 351 35.68 0.38 18.44
N SER A 352 35.76 -0.15 19.66
CA SER A 352 36.63 0.36 20.71
C SER A 352 38.13 0.27 20.31
N ASN A 353 38.54 -0.84 19.69
CA ASN A 353 39.93 -1.00 19.22
C ASN A 353 40.24 -0.01 18.09
N ALA A 354 39.32 0.18 17.13
CA ALA A 354 39.52 1.14 16.03
C ALA A 354 39.62 2.58 16.55
N GLN A 355 38.79 2.94 17.53
CA GLN A 355 38.88 4.22 18.21
C GLN A 355 40.21 4.41 18.92
N GLN A 356 40.67 3.41 19.70
CA GLN A 356 41.96 3.46 20.40
C GLN A 356 43.13 3.60 19.42
N VAL A 357 43.07 2.90 18.27
CA VAL A 357 44.10 3.01 17.22
C VAL A 357 44.12 4.43 16.67
N LEU A 358 42.97 5.01 16.36
CA LEU A 358 42.86 6.40 15.86
C LEU A 358 43.41 7.41 16.87
N GLU A 359 42.97 7.30 18.12
CA GLU A 359 43.45 8.18 19.21
C GLU A 359 44.96 8.06 19.41
N GLY A 360 45.47 6.82 19.44
CA GLY A 360 46.91 6.55 19.56
C GLY A 360 47.75 7.07 18.41
N LYS A 361 47.30 6.89 17.16
CA LYS A 361 47.97 7.42 15.97
C LYS A 361 47.93 8.95 15.93
N THR A 362 46.80 9.54 16.30
CA THR A 362 46.66 11.00 16.38
C THR A 362 47.59 11.58 17.44
N TYR A 363 47.67 10.97 18.61
CA TYR A 363 48.59 11.37 19.67
C TYR A 363 50.07 11.26 19.26
N ALA A 364 50.47 10.13 18.66
CA ALA A 364 51.84 9.94 18.15
C ALA A 364 52.20 10.94 17.06
N TYR A 365 51.24 11.28 16.17
CA TYR A 365 51.44 12.31 15.13
C TYR A 365 51.68 13.71 15.72
N MET A 366 50.93 14.07 16.74
CA MET A 366 51.11 15.35 17.43
C MET A 366 52.52 15.48 18.05
N ARG A 367 53.15 14.37 18.38
CA ARG A 367 54.52 14.30 18.93
C ARG A 367 55.60 14.13 17.85
N GLY A 368 55.21 13.98 16.60
CA GLY A 368 56.13 13.73 15.49
C GLY A 368 56.68 12.31 15.43
N GLU A 369 56.05 11.32 16.11
CA GLU A 369 56.45 9.91 16.20
C GLU A 369 55.88 9.09 15.05
N THR A 370 54.88 9.59 14.31
CA THR A 370 54.27 8.92 13.16
C THR A 370 53.94 9.88 12.05
N SER A 371 53.63 9.37 10.84
CA SER A 371 53.31 10.19 9.68
C SER A 371 51.82 10.59 9.65
N LEU A 372 51.50 11.70 8.97
CA LEU A 372 50.11 12.12 8.69
C LEU A 372 49.33 11.01 7.99
N LEU A 373 49.93 10.30 7.04
CA LEU A 373 49.28 9.21 6.29
C LEU A 373 48.75 8.10 7.21
N GLU A 374 49.45 7.80 8.30
CA GLU A 374 48.96 6.77 9.25
C GLU A 374 47.73 7.27 10.04
N VAL A 375 47.65 8.56 10.35
CA VAL A 375 46.49 9.14 11.00
C VAL A 375 45.29 9.11 10.05
N ILE A 376 45.47 9.51 8.79
CA ILE A 376 44.42 9.50 7.77
C ILE A 376 43.91 8.08 7.56
N ASN A 377 44.78 7.09 7.43
CA ASN A 377 44.41 5.70 7.29
C ASN A 377 43.62 5.19 8.52
N ALA A 378 44.08 5.52 9.73
CA ALA A 378 43.36 5.16 10.95
C ALA A 378 41.96 5.80 11.02
N GLN A 379 41.83 7.07 10.59
CA GLN A 379 40.53 7.75 10.51
C GLN A 379 39.59 7.08 9.49
N HIS A 380 40.10 6.74 8.30
CA HIS A 380 39.32 6.02 7.30
C HIS A 380 38.84 4.66 7.83
N THR A 381 39.73 3.87 8.43
CA THR A 381 39.39 2.56 9.01
C THR A 381 38.33 2.71 10.12
N TYR A 382 38.46 3.70 10.99
CA TYR A 382 37.46 3.94 12.05
C TYR A 382 36.10 4.32 11.48
N ASN A 383 36.07 5.20 10.46
CA ASN A 383 34.83 5.60 9.79
C ASN A 383 34.16 4.41 9.10
N GLU A 384 34.91 3.59 8.35
CA GLU A 384 34.39 2.41 7.68
C GLU A 384 33.77 1.43 8.69
N ILE A 385 34.41 1.23 9.83
CA ILE A 385 33.90 0.35 10.90
C ILE A 385 32.61 0.92 11.50
N GLN A 386 32.53 2.23 11.78
CA GLN A 386 31.33 2.87 12.31
C GLN A 386 30.15 2.79 11.31
N GLN A 387 30.41 3.11 10.04
CA GLN A 387 29.41 3.05 8.98
C GLN A 387 28.90 1.62 8.80
N SER A 388 29.83 0.64 8.66
CA SER A 388 29.46 -0.76 8.51
C SER A 388 28.68 -1.32 9.71
N TYR A 389 28.98 -0.86 10.92
CA TYR A 389 28.21 -1.24 12.11
C TYR A 389 26.79 -0.68 12.08
N ALA A 390 26.64 0.61 11.73
CA ALA A 390 25.32 1.22 11.58
C ALA A 390 24.49 0.54 10.48
N GLU A 391 25.12 0.19 9.34
CA GLU A 391 24.50 -0.57 8.25
C GLU A 391 24.11 -1.98 8.70
N CYS A 392 24.93 -2.67 9.50
CA CYS A 392 24.58 -3.99 10.04
C CYS A 392 23.35 -3.95 10.97
N ILE A 393 23.21 -2.90 11.81
CA ILE A 393 22.02 -2.73 12.64
C ILE A 393 20.80 -2.45 11.75
N HIS A 394 20.94 -1.56 10.78
CA HIS A 394 19.90 -1.25 9.80
C HIS A 394 19.41 -2.49 9.06
N ASP A 395 20.33 -3.28 8.49
CA ASP A 395 20.03 -4.54 7.81
C ASP A 395 19.28 -5.52 8.70
N CYS A 396 19.68 -5.59 9.98
CA CYS A 396 19.04 -6.46 10.96
C CYS A 396 17.59 -5.99 11.27
N MET A 397 17.38 -4.69 11.44
CA MET A 397 16.06 -4.10 11.68
C MET A 397 15.16 -4.27 10.45
N THR A 398 15.68 -4.01 9.26
CA THR A 398 14.93 -4.17 8.00
C THR A 398 14.57 -5.64 7.77
N ALA A 399 15.50 -6.57 7.98
CA ALA A 399 15.24 -8.00 7.86
C ALA A 399 14.20 -8.49 8.90
N TRP A 400 14.17 -7.89 10.09
CA TRP A 400 13.12 -8.14 11.08
C TRP A 400 11.75 -7.70 10.59
N VAL A 401 11.64 -6.47 10.09
CA VAL A 401 10.39 -5.93 9.53
C VAL A 401 9.88 -6.82 8.38
N GLU A 402 10.77 -7.19 7.46
CA GLU A 402 10.43 -8.06 6.34
C GLU A 402 9.98 -9.46 6.79
N LEU A 403 10.58 -10.02 7.83
CA LEU A 403 10.16 -11.31 8.37
C LEU A 403 8.76 -11.23 9.00
N GLU A 404 8.46 -10.17 9.75
CA GLU A 404 7.13 -9.98 10.33
C GLU A 404 6.08 -9.73 9.24
N ARG A 405 6.38 -8.93 8.22
CA ARG A 405 5.53 -8.75 7.05
C ARG A 405 5.24 -10.07 6.35
N ALA A 406 6.29 -10.84 6.04
CA ALA A 406 6.17 -12.13 5.37
C ALA A 406 5.34 -13.15 6.18
N ALA A 407 5.44 -13.11 7.50
CA ALA A 407 4.70 -13.99 8.41
C ALA A 407 3.27 -13.49 8.71
N GLY A 408 2.91 -12.28 8.33
CA GLY A 408 1.62 -11.67 8.64
C GLY A 408 1.44 -11.31 10.12
N ILE A 409 2.54 -11.18 10.87
CA ILE A 409 2.54 -10.74 12.27
C ILE A 409 2.99 -9.29 12.36
N TRP A 410 2.65 -8.62 13.47
CA TRP A 410 3.09 -7.23 13.67
C TRP A 410 3.11 -6.89 15.15
N ASP A 411 4.31 -6.74 15.71
CA ASP A 411 4.53 -6.28 17.08
C ASP A 411 5.77 -5.37 17.22
N ILE A 412 6.19 -4.75 16.09
CA ILE A 412 7.32 -3.84 16.02
C ILE A 412 6.99 -2.54 16.76
N SER A 413 7.86 -2.18 17.70
CA SER A 413 7.90 -0.89 18.39
C SER A 413 9.33 -0.33 18.31
N LEU A 414 9.51 0.86 17.67
CA LEU A 414 10.78 1.57 17.50
C LEU A 414 10.83 2.82 18.36
#